data_6bd9ec5a0a1e105d14ce517a7584c514
#
_entry.id   6bd9ec5a0a1e105d14ce517a7584c514
#
_cell.length_a   1.000
_cell.length_b   1.000
_cell.length_c   1.000
_cell.angle_alpha   90.00
_cell.angle_beta   90.00
_cell.angle_gamma   90.00
#
_symmetry.space_group_name_H-M   'P 1'
#
loop_
_entity.id
_entity.type
_entity.pdbx_description
1 polymer ?
#
loop_
_entity_poly.entity_id
_entity_poly.type
_entity_poly.pdbx_seq_one_letter_code
_entity_poly.pdbx_strand_id
1 'polypeptide(L)'
;MLFILFFSAKALSGSATELKTTEVDFFNHKVNRPVKIKFWYQGGVELCEAKVCLSPKQKNQRVAIISHGAFGSPREMNWLGYALASQGWVVAGVAHFGESWVYGAQNIDPSSAMRFWQRSEDVSFAIDSLSEGGLFNTSLKTDNVIMFGHSSGGFTSLAMAGAILEEGKSQAYCSLEKAKDDRGCDYGQQNKRKPMNKDMLKKIGLLQEKMQDERVAAVIALDPALGHAVSEQSLANINVPTLILGSIENDFLPYSTHSKYYAEHIQGANLVGIEQNAGHFVYIDKCDSERKVKGVYLCKDRDGVDRKKIHKEILGHVFSFIYRNGLDKTDT
;
A
#
# COMPACT_ATOMS: atom_id res chain seq x y z
N MET A 1 -55.25 3.18 46.10
CA MET A 1 -54.75 2.09 45.23
C MET A 1 -53.92 2.74 44.14
N LEU A 2 -52.60 2.76 44.33
CA LEU A 2 -51.64 3.51 43.46
C LEU A 2 -51.01 2.49 42.51
N PHE A 3 -51.32 2.58 41.19
CA PHE A 3 -50.71 1.74 40.17
C PHE A 3 -49.34 2.33 39.75
N ILE A 4 -48.28 1.65 40.14
CA ILE A 4 -46.92 1.98 39.66
C ILE A 4 -46.70 1.21 38.36
N LEU A 5 -46.67 1.91 37.22
CA LEU A 5 -46.30 1.39 35.94
C LEU A 5 -44.74 1.30 35.85
N PHE A 6 -44.22 0.07 35.89
CA PHE A 6 -42.82 -0.21 35.58
C PHE A 6 -42.60 -0.10 34.05
N PHE A 7 -41.98 0.99 33.59
CA PHE A 7 -41.42 1.04 32.27
C PHE A 7 -40.11 0.26 32.26
N SER A 8 -40.14 -0.92 31.64
CA SER A 8 -38.90 -1.69 31.33
C SER A 8 -38.22 -1.05 30.18
N ALA A 9 -37.15 -0.28 30.43
CA ALA A 9 -36.26 0.21 29.41
C ALA A 9 -35.48 -0.98 28.83
N LYS A 10 -35.87 -1.50 27.67
CA LYS A 10 -35.01 -2.37 26.87
C LYS A 10 -33.77 -1.58 26.48
N ALA A 11 -32.66 -1.86 27.14
CA ALA A 11 -31.35 -1.44 26.70
C ALA A 11 -31.13 -2.06 25.30
N LEU A 12 -31.18 -1.24 24.27
CA LEU A 12 -30.66 -1.59 22.95
C LEU A 12 -29.15 -1.81 23.11
N SER A 13 -28.74 -3.05 23.31
CA SER A 13 -27.34 -3.46 23.22
C SER A 13 -26.94 -3.33 21.73
N GLY A 14 -26.53 -2.16 21.35
CA GLY A 14 -25.86 -1.97 20.07
C GLY A 14 -24.60 -2.81 20.10
N SER A 15 -24.58 -3.98 19.44
CA SER A 15 -23.38 -4.79 19.31
C SER A 15 -22.26 -3.91 18.75
N ALA A 16 -21.21 -3.72 19.55
CA ALA A 16 -20.02 -3.02 19.09
C ALA A 16 -19.47 -3.79 17.89
N THR A 17 -19.20 -3.09 16.80
CA THR A 17 -18.49 -3.67 15.67
C THR A 17 -17.08 -3.98 16.12
N GLU A 18 -16.65 -5.23 15.95
CA GLU A 18 -15.30 -5.65 16.30
C GLU A 18 -14.41 -5.56 15.07
N LEU A 19 -13.21 -4.94 15.21
CA LEU A 19 -12.21 -4.95 14.15
C LEU A 19 -11.56 -6.32 14.09
N LYS A 20 -11.65 -6.97 12.92
CA LYS A 20 -11.12 -8.31 12.67
C LYS A 20 -10.08 -8.30 11.55
N THR A 21 -9.28 -9.35 11.54
CA THR A 21 -8.37 -9.65 10.43
C THR A 21 -8.49 -11.11 10.02
N THR A 22 -8.33 -11.35 8.72
CA THR A 22 -8.28 -12.71 8.16
C THR A 22 -7.22 -12.74 7.07
N GLU A 23 -6.42 -13.79 7.01
CA GLU A 23 -5.50 -14.04 5.90
C GLU A 23 -6.08 -15.13 5.02
N VAL A 24 -6.09 -14.91 3.71
CA VAL A 24 -6.59 -15.86 2.72
C VAL A 24 -5.52 -16.12 1.68
N ASP A 25 -5.31 -17.39 1.37
CA ASP A 25 -4.41 -17.84 0.31
C ASP A 25 -5.20 -18.00 -0.99
N PHE A 26 -4.70 -17.38 -2.05
CA PHE A 26 -5.17 -17.52 -3.41
C PHE A 26 -4.05 -18.01 -4.31
N PHE A 27 -4.41 -18.45 -5.52
CA PHE A 27 -3.45 -18.82 -6.53
C PHE A 27 -3.86 -18.24 -7.89
N ASN A 28 -3.02 -17.36 -8.43
CA ASN A 28 -3.22 -16.80 -9.76
C ASN A 28 -2.73 -17.78 -10.82
N HIS A 29 -3.66 -18.57 -11.39
CA HIS A 29 -3.37 -19.58 -12.40
C HIS A 29 -2.87 -18.99 -13.73
N LYS A 30 -3.20 -17.72 -14.05
CA LYS A 30 -2.76 -17.07 -15.31
C LYS A 30 -1.23 -16.88 -15.36
N VAL A 31 -0.62 -16.59 -14.21
CA VAL A 31 0.81 -16.32 -14.09
C VAL A 31 1.53 -17.34 -13.19
N ASN A 32 0.82 -18.42 -12.79
CA ASN A 32 1.33 -19.49 -11.92
C ASN A 32 1.96 -18.96 -10.64
N ARG A 33 1.21 -18.16 -9.87
CA ARG A 33 1.75 -17.40 -8.76
C ARG A 33 0.82 -17.41 -7.53
N PRO A 34 1.30 -17.75 -6.32
CA PRO A 34 0.51 -17.65 -5.12
C PRO A 34 0.34 -16.16 -4.74
N VAL A 35 -0.85 -15.80 -4.27
CA VAL A 35 -1.18 -14.47 -3.74
C VAL A 35 -1.84 -14.63 -2.39
N LYS A 36 -1.20 -14.15 -1.33
CA LYS A 36 -1.78 -14.13 0.02
C LYS A 36 -2.29 -12.73 0.29
N ILE A 37 -3.53 -12.61 0.78
CA ILE A 37 -4.17 -11.35 1.11
C ILE A 37 -4.53 -11.34 2.58
N LYS A 38 -4.11 -10.28 3.28
CA LYS A 38 -4.55 -9.99 4.63
C LYS A 38 -5.67 -8.96 4.60
N PHE A 39 -6.79 -9.30 5.17
CA PHE A 39 -7.94 -8.40 5.31
C PHE A 39 -8.00 -7.76 6.70
N TRP A 40 -8.39 -6.48 6.76
CA TRP A 40 -8.84 -5.78 7.96
C TRP A 40 -10.23 -5.26 7.68
N TYR A 41 -11.16 -5.50 8.60
CA TYR A 41 -12.57 -5.19 8.40
C TYR A 41 -13.35 -5.08 9.70
N GLN A 42 -14.56 -4.54 9.64
CA GLN A 42 -15.50 -4.60 10.74
C GLN A 42 -16.23 -5.94 10.68
N GLY A 43 -15.95 -6.82 11.63
CA GLY A 43 -16.53 -8.15 11.69
C GLY A 43 -17.92 -8.17 12.33
N GLY A 44 -18.76 -9.08 11.86
CA GLY A 44 -20.02 -9.44 12.50
C GLY A 44 -19.80 -10.35 13.71
N VAL A 45 -20.75 -10.35 14.63
CA VAL A 45 -20.78 -11.27 15.78
C VAL A 45 -21.33 -12.64 15.33
N GLU A 46 -22.18 -12.66 14.30
CA GLU A 46 -22.80 -13.87 13.78
C GLU A 46 -21.84 -14.63 12.86
N LEU A 47 -21.88 -15.95 12.94
CA LEU A 47 -21.22 -16.83 12.01
C LEU A 47 -21.90 -16.69 10.64
N CYS A 48 -21.09 -16.61 9.60
CA CYS A 48 -21.55 -16.64 8.22
C CYS A 48 -20.79 -17.74 7.44
N GLU A 49 -21.33 -18.16 6.30
CA GLU A 49 -20.71 -19.21 5.45
C GLU A 49 -19.50 -18.71 4.66
N ALA A 50 -19.32 -17.37 4.56
CA ALA A 50 -18.21 -16.77 3.83
C ALA A 50 -16.89 -16.85 4.65
N LYS A 51 -15.75 -16.78 3.96
CA LYS A 51 -14.42 -16.74 4.60
C LYS A 51 -14.21 -15.46 5.43
N VAL A 52 -14.83 -14.36 5.03
CA VAL A 52 -14.76 -13.04 5.67
C VAL A 52 -16.16 -12.55 5.96
N CYS A 53 -16.55 -12.58 7.24
CA CYS A 53 -17.88 -12.15 7.70
C CYS A 53 -17.87 -10.68 8.08
N LEU A 54 -18.36 -9.84 7.19
CA LEU A 54 -18.51 -8.40 7.42
C LEU A 54 -19.71 -8.14 8.34
N SER A 55 -19.59 -7.14 9.20
CA SER A 55 -20.68 -6.68 10.06
C SER A 55 -21.83 -6.12 9.20
N PRO A 56 -23.10 -6.40 9.52
CA PRO A 56 -24.24 -5.75 8.87
C PRO A 56 -24.23 -4.22 8.98
N LYS A 57 -23.48 -3.69 9.94
CA LYS A 57 -23.29 -2.25 10.13
C LYS A 57 -22.20 -1.66 9.23
N GLN A 58 -21.39 -2.48 8.57
CA GLN A 58 -20.42 -2.03 7.57
C GLN A 58 -21.17 -1.55 6.33
N LYS A 59 -21.62 -0.31 6.37
CA LYS A 59 -22.46 0.31 5.33
C LYS A 59 -21.68 0.60 4.05
N ASN A 60 -20.39 0.79 4.19
CA ASN A 60 -19.51 1.20 3.10
C ASN A 60 -18.73 -0.03 2.63
N GLN A 61 -19.09 -0.53 1.45
CA GLN A 61 -18.41 -1.63 0.81
C GLN A 61 -17.17 -1.17 0.02
N ARG A 62 -16.55 -0.08 0.47
CA ARG A 62 -15.37 0.52 -0.16
C ARG A 62 -14.14 -0.30 0.14
N VAL A 63 -13.29 -0.42 -0.86
CA VAL A 63 -12.08 -1.20 -0.80
C VAL A 63 -10.85 -0.30 -0.80
N ALA A 64 -9.96 -0.56 0.15
CA ALA A 64 -8.61 -0.02 0.15
C ALA A 64 -7.61 -1.17 -0.04
N ILE A 65 -6.66 -0.99 -0.94
CA ILE A 65 -5.60 -1.96 -1.19
C ILE A 65 -4.28 -1.43 -0.62
N ILE A 66 -3.55 -2.26 0.11
CA ILE A 66 -2.25 -1.91 0.66
C ILE A 66 -1.16 -2.78 0.02
N SER A 67 -0.15 -2.15 -0.59
CA SER A 67 1.07 -2.77 -1.09
C SER A 67 2.25 -2.45 -0.18
N HIS A 68 2.92 -3.48 0.34
CA HIS A 68 4.05 -3.32 1.28
C HIS A 68 5.36 -2.91 0.58
N GLY A 69 6.35 -2.46 1.35
CA GLY A 69 7.71 -2.19 0.88
C GLY A 69 8.46 -3.44 0.41
N ALA A 70 9.60 -3.27 -0.27
CA ALA A 70 10.43 -4.39 -0.71
C ALA A 70 10.81 -5.27 0.48
N PHE A 71 10.69 -6.59 0.31
CA PHE A 71 10.99 -7.63 1.32
C PHE A 71 10.23 -7.47 2.65
N GLY A 72 9.11 -6.73 2.61
CA GLY A 72 8.20 -6.55 3.73
C GLY A 72 7.01 -7.51 3.70
N SER A 73 5.92 -7.08 4.32
CA SER A 73 4.66 -7.82 4.31
C SER A 73 3.48 -6.90 4.66
N PRO A 74 2.25 -7.30 4.31
CA PRO A 74 1.05 -6.58 4.74
C PRO A 74 0.95 -6.43 6.27
N ARG A 75 1.52 -7.37 7.03
CA ARG A 75 1.50 -7.36 8.50
C ARG A 75 2.22 -6.16 9.10
N GLU A 76 3.13 -5.53 8.36
CA GLU A 76 3.85 -4.32 8.78
C GLU A 76 3.02 -3.03 8.65
N MET A 77 1.82 -3.15 8.07
CA MET A 77 0.89 -2.02 7.83
C MET A 77 -0.39 -2.13 8.67
N ASN A 78 -0.34 -2.87 9.81
CA ASN A 78 -1.54 -3.06 10.64
C ASN A 78 -2.11 -1.74 11.16
N TRP A 79 -1.25 -0.77 11.54
CA TRP A 79 -1.70 0.53 12.02
C TRP A 79 -2.62 1.24 11.02
N LEU A 80 -2.27 1.18 9.72
CA LEU A 80 -3.06 1.76 8.63
C LEU A 80 -4.31 0.91 8.34
N GLY A 81 -4.13 -0.42 8.24
CA GLY A 81 -5.21 -1.36 7.99
C GLY A 81 -6.34 -1.27 9.03
N TYR A 82 -6.00 -1.25 10.31
CA TYR A 82 -6.97 -1.08 11.39
C TYR A 82 -7.62 0.31 11.38
N ALA A 83 -6.85 1.38 11.10
CA ALA A 83 -7.40 2.73 11.05
C ALA A 83 -8.44 2.87 9.93
N LEU A 84 -8.15 2.38 8.73
CA LEU A 84 -9.08 2.39 7.60
C LEU A 84 -10.32 1.52 7.89
N ALA A 85 -10.12 0.31 8.43
CA ALA A 85 -11.22 -0.58 8.79
C ALA A 85 -12.13 0.04 9.85
N SER A 86 -11.59 0.80 10.80
CA SER A 86 -12.38 1.52 11.81
C SER A 86 -13.32 2.56 11.20
N GLN A 87 -12.98 3.08 10.02
CA GLN A 87 -13.80 4.01 9.22
C GLN A 87 -14.73 3.29 8.22
N GLY A 88 -14.85 1.96 8.33
CA GLY A 88 -15.79 1.17 7.53
C GLY A 88 -15.24 0.69 6.18
N TRP A 89 -13.93 0.82 5.92
CA TRP A 89 -13.30 0.25 4.73
C TRP A 89 -13.08 -1.25 4.88
N VAL A 90 -13.22 -1.99 3.78
CA VAL A 90 -12.61 -3.32 3.65
C VAL A 90 -11.20 -3.11 3.12
N VAL A 91 -10.21 -3.50 3.90
CA VAL A 91 -8.80 -3.27 3.56
C VAL A 91 -8.16 -4.59 3.17
N ALA A 92 -7.54 -4.64 1.99
CA ALA A 92 -6.83 -5.81 1.49
C ALA A 92 -5.32 -5.51 1.36
N GLY A 93 -4.51 -6.08 2.22
CA GLY A 93 -3.07 -6.02 2.13
C GLY A 93 -2.52 -7.17 1.30
N VAL A 94 -1.92 -6.88 0.15
CA VAL A 94 -1.41 -7.86 -0.80
C VAL A 94 0.03 -8.22 -0.48
N ALA A 95 0.30 -9.51 -0.28
CA ALA A 95 1.66 -10.03 -0.12
C ALA A 95 2.23 -10.43 -1.48
N HIS A 96 3.40 -9.89 -1.84
CA HIS A 96 4.08 -10.16 -3.10
C HIS A 96 5.00 -11.38 -2.98
N PHE A 97 4.71 -12.43 -3.74
CA PHE A 97 5.51 -13.66 -3.73
C PHE A 97 6.92 -13.39 -4.26
N GLY A 98 7.91 -14.00 -3.63
CA GLY A 98 9.32 -13.75 -3.90
C GLY A 98 9.91 -12.60 -3.07
N GLU A 99 9.07 -11.69 -2.55
CA GLU A 99 9.51 -10.60 -1.68
C GLU A 99 8.99 -10.73 -0.25
N SER A 100 7.72 -11.13 -0.07
CA SER A 100 7.11 -11.13 1.25
C SER A 100 7.51 -12.34 2.09
N TRP A 101 8.02 -12.05 3.29
CA TRP A 101 8.44 -13.08 4.24
C TRP A 101 7.29 -13.97 4.76
N VAL A 102 6.03 -13.60 4.53
CA VAL A 102 4.87 -14.44 4.90
C VAL A 102 4.79 -15.76 4.12
N TYR A 103 5.53 -15.87 3.02
CA TYR A 103 5.68 -17.11 2.26
C TYR A 103 6.82 -18.00 2.75
N GLY A 104 7.58 -17.57 3.77
CA GLY A 104 8.75 -18.26 4.29
C GLY A 104 10.06 -17.81 3.63
N ALA A 105 11.15 -17.88 4.39
CA ALA A 105 12.47 -17.40 3.95
C ALA A 105 12.98 -18.09 2.68
N GLN A 106 12.65 -19.36 2.49
CA GLN A 106 13.04 -20.16 1.32
C GLN A 106 12.42 -19.66 0.00
N ASN A 107 11.33 -18.87 0.07
CA ASN A 107 10.67 -18.31 -1.10
C ASN A 107 11.08 -16.86 -1.39
N ILE A 108 12.02 -16.30 -0.63
CA ILE A 108 12.55 -14.97 -0.91
C ILE A 108 13.51 -15.05 -2.09
N ASP A 109 13.19 -14.30 -3.14
CA ASP A 109 14.01 -14.12 -4.34
C ASP A 109 14.43 -12.66 -4.45
N PRO A 110 15.69 -12.30 -4.17
CA PRO A 110 16.16 -10.91 -4.26
C PRO A 110 15.96 -10.27 -5.63
N SER A 111 15.85 -11.08 -6.70
CA SER A 111 15.62 -10.58 -8.04
C SER A 111 14.17 -10.15 -8.28
N SER A 112 13.23 -10.58 -7.43
CA SER A 112 11.80 -10.23 -7.54
C SER A 112 11.58 -8.72 -7.36
N ALA A 113 12.36 -8.06 -6.52
CA ALA A 113 12.31 -6.61 -6.32
C ALA A 113 12.54 -5.77 -7.61
N MET A 114 13.08 -6.40 -8.67
CA MET A 114 13.26 -5.77 -9.97
C MET A 114 12.16 -6.12 -10.98
N ARG A 115 11.21 -6.98 -10.60
CA ARG A 115 10.08 -7.40 -11.44
C ARG A 115 8.80 -6.66 -11.00
N PHE A 116 8.84 -5.34 -11.08
CA PHE A 116 7.78 -4.43 -10.58
C PHE A 116 6.40 -4.76 -11.12
N TRP A 117 6.30 -5.22 -12.38
CA TRP A 117 5.03 -5.62 -13.00
C TRP A 117 4.35 -6.77 -12.25
N GLN A 118 5.10 -7.67 -11.61
CA GLN A 118 4.53 -8.78 -10.83
C GLN A 118 3.74 -8.27 -9.61
N ARG A 119 4.17 -7.15 -9.04
CA ARG A 119 3.44 -6.53 -7.92
C ARG A 119 2.08 -5.98 -8.37
N SER A 120 2.05 -5.32 -9.53
CA SER A 120 0.81 -4.82 -10.13
C SER A 120 -0.12 -5.98 -10.55
N GLU A 121 0.43 -7.06 -11.12
CA GLU A 121 -0.30 -8.29 -11.41
C GLU A 121 -0.91 -8.92 -10.14
N ASP A 122 -0.16 -8.98 -9.04
CA ASP A 122 -0.67 -9.49 -7.75
C ASP A 122 -1.81 -8.61 -7.22
N VAL A 123 -1.70 -7.28 -7.36
CA VAL A 123 -2.73 -6.33 -6.93
C VAL A 123 -3.99 -6.43 -7.80
N SER A 124 -3.87 -6.43 -9.13
CA SER A 124 -5.01 -6.58 -10.03
C SER A 124 -5.74 -7.90 -9.79
N PHE A 125 -4.99 -8.98 -9.59
CA PHE A 125 -5.56 -10.27 -9.22
C PHE A 125 -6.26 -10.23 -7.85
N ALA A 126 -5.70 -9.51 -6.87
CA ALA A 126 -6.35 -9.32 -5.58
C ALA A 126 -7.69 -8.60 -5.72
N ILE A 127 -7.76 -7.53 -6.54
CA ILE A 127 -9.02 -6.81 -6.82
C ILE A 127 -10.03 -7.74 -7.51
N ASP A 128 -9.61 -8.57 -8.47
CA ASP A 128 -10.47 -9.57 -9.11
C ASP A 128 -11.05 -10.55 -8.08
N SER A 129 -10.20 -11.06 -7.18
CA SER A 129 -10.58 -12.03 -6.15
C SER A 129 -11.56 -11.48 -5.10
N LEU A 130 -11.64 -10.17 -4.92
CA LEU A 130 -12.61 -9.55 -3.99
C LEU A 130 -14.06 -9.74 -4.46
N SER A 131 -14.27 -9.98 -5.74
CA SER A 131 -15.60 -10.23 -6.35
C SER A 131 -15.97 -11.71 -6.34
N GLU A 132 -15.07 -12.63 -5.90
CA GLU A 132 -15.33 -14.05 -5.89
C GLU A 132 -16.44 -14.43 -4.90
N GLY A 133 -17.37 -15.25 -5.34
CA GLY A 133 -18.46 -15.76 -4.50
C GLY A 133 -17.93 -16.56 -3.30
N GLY A 134 -18.50 -16.30 -2.13
CA GLY A 134 -18.13 -17.01 -0.89
C GLY A 134 -16.89 -16.44 -0.17
N LEU A 135 -16.21 -15.44 -0.71
CA LEU A 135 -15.15 -14.74 0.02
C LEU A 135 -15.75 -13.85 1.11
N PHE A 136 -16.71 -13.02 0.74
CA PHE A 136 -17.45 -12.15 1.65
C PHE A 136 -18.93 -12.54 1.72
N ASN A 137 -19.57 -12.22 2.83
CA ASN A 137 -21.03 -12.38 3.00
C ASN A 137 -21.84 -11.27 2.27
N THR A 138 -21.21 -10.40 1.53
CA THR A 138 -21.81 -9.36 0.68
C THR A 138 -20.88 -9.00 -0.46
N SER A 139 -21.41 -8.44 -1.54
CA SER A 139 -20.60 -7.95 -2.66
C SER A 139 -19.86 -6.68 -2.28
N LEU A 140 -18.62 -6.54 -2.73
CA LEU A 140 -17.82 -5.34 -2.56
C LEU A 140 -17.81 -4.50 -3.84
N LYS A 141 -17.66 -3.17 -3.69
CA LYS A 141 -17.43 -2.26 -4.80
C LYS A 141 -15.94 -2.26 -5.14
N THR A 142 -15.58 -2.92 -6.21
CA THR A 142 -14.18 -3.09 -6.66
C THR A 142 -13.82 -2.26 -7.90
N ASP A 143 -14.76 -1.49 -8.41
CA ASP A 143 -14.61 -0.58 -9.55
C ASP A 143 -13.94 0.75 -9.19
N ASN A 144 -13.86 1.09 -7.90
CA ASN A 144 -13.26 2.32 -7.38
C ASN A 144 -12.45 2.02 -6.11
N VAL A 145 -11.24 1.48 -6.25
CA VAL A 145 -10.36 1.16 -5.11
C VAL A 145 -9.38 2.30 -4.84
N ILE A 146 -9.04 2.50 -3.57
CA ILE A 146 -7.93 3.38 -3.18
C ILE A 146 -6.68 2.55 -2.95
N MET A 147 -5.60 2.91 -3.63
CA MET A 147 -4.30 2.29 -3.46
C MET A 147 -3.49 2.99 -2.37
N PHE A 148 -2.96 2.21 -1.45
CA PHE A 148 -1.97 2.63 -0.47
C PHE A 148 -0.70 1.84 -0.67
N GLY A 149 0.45 2.47 -0.49
CA GLY A 149 1.70 1.73 -0.52
C GLY A 149 2.86 2.45 0.12
N HIS A 150 3.76 1.69 0.72
CA HIS A 150 5.00 2.19 1.29
C HIS A 150 6.21 1.77 0.44
N SER A 151 7.15 2.67 0.22
CA SER A 151 8.41 2.38 -0.47
C SER A 151 8.16 1.79 -1.88
N SER A 152 8.61 0.57 -2.17
CA SER A 152 8.28 -0.16 -3.43
C SER A 152 6.77 -0.32 -3.62
N GLY A 153 5.99 -0.46 -2.53
CA GLY A 153 4.53 -0.46 -2.59
C GLY A 153 3.96 0.90 -2.97
N GLY A 154 4.60 1.99 -2.56
CA GLY A 154 4.27 3.35 -2.99
C GLY A 154 4.45 3.52 -4.50
N PHE A 155 5.57 3.03 -5.04
CA PHE A 155 5.75 2.95 -6.50
C PHE A 155 4.69 2.05 -7.15
N THR A 156 4.40 0.87 -6.57
CA THR A 156 3.34 -0.01 -7.10
C THR A 156 2.01 0.72 -7.20
N SER A 157 1.63 1.48 -6.18
CA SER A 157 0.39 2.27 -6.19
C SER A 157 0.37 3.32 -7.31
N LEU A 158 1.48 4.00 -7.53
CA LEU A 158 1.63 4.97 -8.62
C LEU A 158 1.66 4.30 -9.99
N ALA A 159 2.29 3.12 -10.12
CA ALA A 159 2.32 2.33 -11.34
C ALA A 159 0.93 1.83 -11.74
N MET A 160 0.11 1.43 -10.75
CA MET A 160 -1.28 1.07 -10.96
C MET A 160 -2.13 2.27 -11.45
N ALA A 161 -1.68 3.51 -11.21
CA ALA A 161 -2.29 4.73 -11.74
C ALA A 161 -1.65 5.22 -13.05
N GLY A 162 -0.62 4.54 -13.58
CA GLY A 162 -0.01 4.85 -14.87
C GLY A 162 1.46 5.28 -14.85
N ALA A 163 2.15 5.28 -13.69
CA ALA A 163 3.58 5.58 -13.65
C ALA A 163 4.41 4.48 -14.32
N ILE A 164 5.34 4.86 -15.20
CA ILE A 164 6.20 3.97 -15.99
C ILE A 164 7.66 4.30 -15.73
N LEU A 165 8.49 3.28 -15.54
CA LEU A 165 9.95 3.46 -15.43
C LEU A 165 10.56 3.78 -16.80
N GLU A 166 11.44 4.76 -16.80
CA GLU A 166 12.19 5.16 -18.00
C GLU A 166 13.50 4.38 -18.08
N GLU A 167 13.75 3.78 -19.26
CA GLU A 167 14.94 2.99 -19.49
C GLU A 167 16.22 3.81 -19.27
N GLY A 168 17.17 3.26 -18.52
CA GLY A 168 18.46 3.88 -18.26
C GLY A 168 18.46 5.02 -17.23
N LYS A 169 17.30 5.60 -16.90
CA LYS A 169 17.20 6.75 -16.00
C LYS A 169 17.73 6.43 -14.59
N SER A 170 17.35 5.27 -14.05
CA SER A 170 17.86 4.81 -12.74
C SER A 170 19.37 4.60 -12.78
N GLN A 171 19.90 3.97 -13.83
CA GLN A 171 21.33 3.74 -13.97
C GLN A 171 22.11 5.06 -14.09
N ALA A 172 21.59 6.00 -14.88
CA ALA A 172 22.17 7.33 -15.01
C ALA A 172 22.21 8.07 -13.66
N TYR A 173 21.09 8.09 -12.94
CA TYR A 173 21.01 8.73 -11.63
C TYR A 173 21.97 8.08 -10.63
N CYS A 174 21.94 6.75 -10.47
CA CYS A 174 22.75 6.03 -9.50
C CYS A 174 24.26 6.06 -9.77
N SER A 175 24.69 6.55 -10.95
CA SER A 175 26.10 6.79 -11.26
C SER A 175 26.61 8.15 -10.76
N LEU A 176 25.72 9.03 -10.30
CA LEU A 176 26.09 10.38 -9.84
C LEU A 176 26.55 10.37 -8.38
N GLU A 177 27.50 11.23 -8.03
CA GLU A 177 27.97 11.39 -6.65
C GLU A 177 26.83 11.77 -5.68
N LYS A 178 25.88 12.57 -6.14
CA LYS A 178 24.70 12.95 -5.32
C LYS A 178 23.78 11.79 -4.96
N ALA A 179 23.90 10.65 -5.63
CA ALA A 179 23.10 9.46 -5.38
C ALA A 179 23.73 8.48 -4.37
N LYS A 180 24.92 8.80 -3.84
CA LYS A 180 25.66 7.92 -2.91
C LYS A 180 24.90 7.55 -1.64
N ASP A 181 24.03 8.44 -1.19
CA ASP A 181 23.22 8.25 0.02
C ASP A 181 21.84 7.65 -0.29
N ASP A 182 21.51 7.41 -1.57
CA ASP A 182 20.29 6.78 -1.99
C ASP A 182 20.41 5.25 -1.93
N ARG A 183 19.83 4.65 -0.89
CA ARG A 183 19.83 3.20 -0.69
C ARG A 183 19.00 2.45 -1.73
N GLY A 184 18.10 3.15 -2.44
CA GLY A 184 17.40 2.60 -3.60
C GLY A 184 18.34 2.15 -4.71
N CYS A 185 19.45 2.85 -4.89
CA CYS A 185 20.49 2.48 -5.86
C CYS A 185 21.20 1.15 -5.55
N ASP A 186 21.25 0.74 -4.29
CA ASP A 186 21.89 -0.51 -3.87
C ASP A 186 21.19 -1.76 -4.43
N TYR A 187 19.89 -1.68 -4.71
CA TYR A 187 19.13 -2.81 -5.26
C TYR A 187 19.50 -3.12 -6.71
N GLY A 188 19.90 -2.10 -7.48
CA GLY A 188 20.36 -2.27 -8.88
C GLY A 188 21.79 -2.77 -9.01
N GLN A 189 22.67 -2.41 -8.07
CA GLN A 189 24.12 -2.70 -8.15
C GLN A 189 24.50 -4.14 -7.81
N GLN A 190 23.70 -4.85 -7.03
CA GLN A 190 24.01 -6.23 -6.60
C GLN A 190 24.00 -7.25 -7.74
N ASN A 191 23.42 -6.89 -8.87
CA ASN A 191 23.47 -7.69 -10.07
C ASN A 191 24.33 -6.95 -11.10
N LYS A 192 25.60 -7.31 -11.26
CA LYS A 192 26.39 -7.01 -12.46
C LYS A 192 25.74 -7.76 -13.64
N ARG A 193 24.54 -7.32 -14.03
CA ARG A 193 23.77 -7.97 -15.10
C ARG A 193 24.43 -7.67 -16.43
N LYS A 194 24.47 -8.71 -17.28
CA LYS A 194 24.71 -8.49 -18.70
C LYS A 194 23.68 -7.45 -19.18
N PRO A 195 24.07 -6.51 -20.05
CA PRO A 195 23.12 -5.58 -20.66
C PRO A 195 21.94 -6.35 -21.22
N MET A 196 20.73 -5.91 -20.91
CA MET A 196 19.52 -6.51 -21.48
C MET A 196 19.52 -6.26 -22.99
N ASN A 197 19.18 -7.27 -23.77
CA ASN A 197 19.03 -7.10 -25.20
C ASN A 197 17.74 -6.31 -25.53
N LYS A 198 17.64 -5.78 -26.76
CA LYS A 198 16.50 -4.96 -27.19
C LYS A 198 15.15 -5.67 -27.05
N ASP A 199 15.10 -6.99 -27.29
CA ASP A 199 13.85 -7.76 -27.20
C ASP A 199 13.38 -7.89 -25.76
N MET A 200 14.31 -8.06 -24.82
CA MET A 200 14.01 -8.11 -23.39
C MET A 200 13.53 -6.73 -22.87
N LEU A 201 14.17 -5.65 -23.31
CA LEU A 201 13.76 -4.29 -22.98
C LEU A 201 12.36 -3.98 -23.53
N LYS A 202 12.08 -4.36 -24.79
CA LYS A 202 10.75 -4.24 -25.38
C LYS A 202 9.70 -5.02 -24.61
N LYS A 203 10.02 -6.25 -24.20
CA LYS A 203 9.13 -7.08 -23.39
C LYS A 203 8.85 -6.43 -22.02
N ILE A 204 9.85 -5.87 -21.36
CA ILE A 204 9.69 -5.14 -20.10
C ILE A 204 8.82 -3.91 -20.30
N GLY A 205 9.00 -3.14 -21.36
CA GLY A 205 8.15 -2.01 -21.71
C GLY A 205 6.68 -2.39 -21.81
N LEU A 206 6.37 -3.45 -22.58
CA LEU A 206 4.99 -3.98 -22.70
C LEU A 206 4.40 -4.48 -21.37
N LEU A 207 5.23 -5.02 -20.45
CA LEU A 207 4.78 -5.42 -19.12
C LEU A 207 4.50 -4.20 -18.22
N GLN A 208 5.28 -3.13 -18.37
CA GLN A 208 5.06 -1.89 -17.63
C GLN A 208 3.77 -1.16 -18.07
N GLU A 209 3.46 -1.14 -19.35
CA GLU A 209 2.20 -0.58 -19.87
C GLU A 209 0.97 -1.28 -19.29
N LYS A 210 1.10 -2.55 -18.92
CA LYS A 210 0.04 -3.34 -18.29
C LYS A 210 -0.04 -3.21 -16.76
N MET A 211 0.79 -2.37 -16.14
CA MET A 211 0.73 -2.16 -14.68
C MET A 211 -0.46 -1.30 -14.26
N GLN A 212 -0.97 -0.45 -15.17
CA GLN A 212 -2.14 0.38 -14.89
C GLN A 212 -3.40 -0.47 -14.74
N ASP A 213 -4.24 -0.10 -13.78
CA ASP A 213 -5.56 -0.70 -13.55
C ASP A 213 -6.59 0.42 -13.39
N GLU A 214 -7.56 0.48 -14.29
CA GLU A 214 -8.55 1.56 -14.35
C GLU A 214 -9.47 1.61 -13.11
N ARG A 215 -9.48 0.56 -12.30
CA ARG A 215 -10.24 0.53 -11.03
C ARG A 215 -9.58 1.35 -9.92
N VAL A 216 -8.34 1.80 -10.10
CA VAL A 216 -7.67 2.66 -9.14
C VAL A 216 -8.23 4.07 -9.21
N ALA A 217 -9.01 4.47 -8.20
CA ALA A 217 -9.66 5.76 -8.13
C ALA A 217 -8.84 6.84 -7.40
N ALA A 218 -7.87 6.44 -6.58
CA ALA A 218 -6.95 7.36 -5.89
C ALA A 218 -5.70 6.62 -5.42
N VAL A 219 -4.61 7.38 -5.23
CA VAL A 219 -3.33 6.88 -4.72
C VAL A 219 -2.91 7.62 -3.47
N ILE A 220 -2.47 6.88 -2.45
CA ILE A 220 -1.80 7.41 -1.26
C ILE A 220 -0.47 6.69 -1.12
N ALA A 221 0.61 7.38 -1.47
CA ALA A 221 1.97 6.84 -1.49
C ALA A 221 2.77 7.35 -0.28
N LEU A 222 3.30 6.41 0.50
CA LEU A 222 4.09 6.65 1.71
C LEU A 222 5.56 6.42 1.38
N ASP A 223 6.37 7.46 1.36
CA ASP A 223 7.78 7.40 0.95
C ASP A 223 8.01 6.54 -0.31
N PRO A 224 7.32 6.83 -1.44
CA PRO A 224 7.40 6.00 -2.63
C PRO A 224 8.82 5.91 -3.17
N ALA A 225 9.27 4.68 -3.51
CA ALA A 225 10.58 4.45 -4.11
C ALA A 225 10.62 4.80 -5.61
N LEU A 226 11.81 4.76 -6.19
CA LEU A 226 12.05 4.86 -7.64
C LEU A 226 11.71 6.19 -8.32
N GLY A 227 11.45 7.28 -7.58
CA GLY A 227 11.15 8.58 -8.18
C GLY A 227 12.14 8.99 -9.26
N HIS A 228 13.44 8.85 -8.97
CA HIS A 228 14.51 9.12 -9.92
C HIS A 228 14.49 8.29 -11.22
N ALA A 229 13.69 7.23 -11.26
CA ALA A 229 13.65 6.28 -12.37
C ALA A 229 12.38 6.39 -13.22
N VAL A 230 11.35 7.11 -12.74
CA VAL A 230 10.05 7.21 -13.41
C VAL A 230 10.06 8.29 -14.47
N SER A 231 9.37 8.04 -15.60
CA SER A 231 9.16 8.99 -16.68
C SER A 231 8.27 10.14 -16.25
N GLU A 232 8.71 11.38 -16.44
CA GLU A 232 7.93 12.60 -16.18
C GLU A 232 6.65 12.63 -17.00
N GLN A 233 6.72 12.19 -18.25
CA GLN A 233 5.57 12.12 -19.14
C GLN A 233 4.50 11.15 -18.58
N SER A 234 4.91 10.00 -18.03
CA SER A 234 3.95 9.06 -17.44
C SER A 234 3.32 9.60 -16.17
N LEU A 235 4.07 10.35 -15.36
CA LEU A 235 3.55 11.01 -14.16
C LEU A 235 2.55 12.12 -14.50
N ALA A 236 2.84 12.91 -15.55
CA ALA A 236 1.93 13.97 -16.02
C ALA A 236 0.58 13.41 -16.52
N ASN A 237 0.52 12.14 -16.90
CA ASN A 237 -0.69 11.47 -17.37
C ASN A 237 -1.52 10.84 -16.24
N ILE A 238 -1.04 10.86 -14.99
CA ILE A 238 -1.82 10.38 -13.84
C ILE A 238 -2.93 11.39 -13.54
N ASN A 239 -4.18 10.97 -13.68
CA ASN A 239 -5.36 11.82 -13.54
C ASN A 239 -6.20 11.54 -12.27
N VAL A 240 -5.80 10.55 -11.47
CA VAL A 240 -6.48 10.23 -10.21
C VAL A 240 -5.95 11.08 -9.06
N PRO A 241 -6.79 11.46 -8.08
CA PRO A 241 -6.34 12.13 -6.87
C PRO A 241 -5.16 11.39 -6.24
N THR A 242 -4.06 12.11 -6.00
CA THR A 242 -2.82 11.53 -5.48
C THR A 242 -2.33 12.29 -4.25
N LEU A 243 -2.09 11.56 -3.15
CA LEU A 243 -1.44 12.06 -1.95
C LEU A 243 -0.09 11.36 -1.80
N ILE A 244 0.96 12.16 -1.61
CA ILE A 244 2.30 11.69 -1.35
C ILE A 244 2.71 12.19 0.03
N LEU A 245 3.06 11.26 0.92
CA LEU A 245 3.65 11.56 2.22
C LEU A 245 5.11 11.11 2.19
N GLY A 246 6.02 12.05 2.42
CA GLY A 246 7.45 11.80 2.35
C GLY A 246 8.18 12.29 3.60
N SER A 247 9.04 11.46 4.18
CA SER A 247 9.93 11.88 5.26
C SER A 247 10.98 12.86 4.72
N ILE A 248 10.99 14.09 5.25
CA ILE A 248 11.91 15.13 4.78
C ILE A 248 13.36 14.74 5.05
N GLU A 249 13.63 14.16 6.21
CA GLU A 249 14.95 13.67 6.62
C GLU A 249 15.09 12.16 6.39
N ASN A 250 14.60 11.69 5.25
CA ASN A 250 14.64 10.27 4.87
C ASN A 250 16.09 9.76 4.81
N ASP A 251 16.35 8.66 5.52
CA ASP A 251 17.67 8.04 5.67
C ASP A 251 17.88 6.85 4.71
N PHE A 252 16.94 6.65 3.79
CA PHE A 252 16.97 5.52 2.85
C PHE A 252 16.76 5.96 1.41
N LEU A 253 15.75 6.80 1.17
CA LEU A 253 15.37 7.34 -0.15
C LEU A 253 15.36 8.87 -0.07
N PRO A 254 16.31 9.59 -0.67
CA PRO A 254 16.35 11.05 -0.59
C PRO A 254 15.03 11.69 -1.01
N TYR A 255 14.45 12.50 -0.12
CA TYR A 255 13.14 13.12 -0.29
C TYR A 255 12.98 13.85 -1.65
N SER A 256 14.02 14.57 -2.07
CA SER A 256 14.01 15.39 -3.29
C SER A 256 13.88 14.57 -4.58
N THR A 257 14.44 13.37 -4.61
CA THR A 257 14.50 12.51 -5.80
C THR A 257 13.47 11.40 -5.80
N HIS A 258 12.69 11.32 -4.73
CA HIS A 258 11.61 10.36 -4.57
C HIS A 258 10.27 11.07 -4.29
N SER A 259 9.87 11.28 -3.06
CA SER A 259 8.55 11.81 -2.72
C SER A 259 8.26 13.17 -3.37
N LYS A 260 9.21 14.10 -3.28
CA LYS A 260 9.07 15.43 -3.89
C LYS A 260 9.02 15.37 -5.42
N TYR A 261 9.87 14.53 -6.04
CA TYR A 261 9.89 14.33 -7.49
C TYR A 261 8.53 13.89 -8.02
N TYR A 262 7.89 12.91 -7.40
CA TYR A 262 6.55 12.47 -7.80
C TYR A 262 5.53 13.60 -7.73
N ALA A 263 5.54 14.35 -6.63
CA ALA A 263 4.59 15.44 -6.45
C ALA A 263 4.78 16.59 -7.43
N GLU A 264 5.99 16.86 -7.85
CA GLU A 264 6.32 17.91 -8.84
C GLU A 264 5.87 17.55 -10.26
N HIS A 265 5.74 16.25 -10.58
CA HIS A 265 5.42 15.79 -11.92
C HIS A 265 4.02 15.22 -12.09
N ILE A 266 3.29 14.98 -11.00
CA ILE A 266 1.88 14.57 -11.04
C ILE A 266 1.01 15.81 -10.86
N GLN A 267 0.22 16.15 -11.87
CA GLN A 267 -0.62 17.33 -11.82
C GLN A 267 -1.66 17.24 -10.69
N GLY A 268 -1.67 18.22 -9.80
CA GLY A 268 -2.62 18.27 -8.68
C GLY A 268 -2.31 17.31 -7.53
N ALA A 269 -1.15 16.64 -7.52
CA ALA A 269 -0.74 15.84 -6.38
C ALA A 269 -0.60 16.68 -5.10
N ASN A 270 -1.06 16.13 -4.00
CA ASN A 270 -0.84 16.70 -2.68
C ASN A 270 0.44 16.13 -2.08
N LEU A 271 1.39 16.98 -1.71
CA LEU A 271 2.62 16.60 -1.02
C LEU A 271 2.55 17.00 0.45
N VAL A 272 2.84 16.04 1.33
CA VAL A 272 3.01 16.28 2.76
C VAL A 272 4.39 15.82 3.18
N GLY A 273 5.20 16.75 3.66
CA GLY A 273 6.49 16.46 4.27
C GLY A 273 6.30 16.04 5.72
N ILE A 274 6.76 14.85 6.08
CA ILE A 274 6.80 14.39 7.47
C ILE A 274 8.12 14.83 8.08
N GLU A 275 8.00 15.72 9.06
CA GLU A 275 9.10 16.27 9.83
C GLU A 275 9.47 15.35 11.01
N GLN A 276 10.00 15.92 12.09
CA GLN A 276 10.27 15.25 13.36
C GLN A 276 11.37 14.19 13.25
N ASN A 277 12.37 14.42 12.39
CA ASN A 277 13.49 13.50 12.19
C ASN A 277 13.04 12.09 11.77
N ALA A 278 11.89 11.99 11.07
CA ALA A 278 11.31 10.75 10.61
C ALA A 278 12.18 10.10 9.52
N GLY A 279 12.53 8.82 9.69
CA GLY A 279 13.23 8.03 8.69
C GLY A 279 12.26 7.27 7.79
N HIS A 280 12.82 6.56 6.78
CA HIS A 280 12.05 5.81 5.80
C HIS A 280 11.09 4.76 6.41
N PHE A 281 11.51 4.10 7.47
CA PHE A 281 10.74 3.01 8.07
C PHE A 281 9.75 3.44 9.15
N VAL A 282 9.52 4.75 9.34
CA VAL A 282 8.49 5.24 10.26
C VAL A 282 7.09 4.81 9.85
N TYR A 283 6.86 4.54 8.57
CA TYR A 283 5.57 4.15 7.99
C TYR A 283 5.16 2.69 8.22
N ILE A 284 6.04 1.86 8.76
CA ILE A 284 5.69 0.49 9.14
C ILE A 284 5.39 0.40 10.64
N ASP A 285 4.74 -0.69 11.07
CA ASP A 285 4.47 -0.93 12.48
C ASP A 285 5.77 -0.96 13.31
N LYS A 286 5.67 -0.50 14.55
CA LYS A 286 6.77 -0.67 15.50
C LYS A 286 6.98 -2.17 15.79
N CYS A 287 8.22 -2.61 15.78
CA CYS A 287 8.57 -3.95 16.20
C CYS A 287 9.76 -3.93 17.15
N ASP A 288 9.92 -4.99 17.93
CA ASP A 288 10.98 -5.11 18.95
C ASP A 288 12.31 -5.64 18.36
N SER A 289 12.42 -5.69 17.04
CA SER A 289 13.55 -6.24 16.32
C SER A 289 14.59 -5.16 16.00
N GLU A 290 15.86 -5.44 16.28
CA GLU A 290 16.99 -4.60 15.84
C GLU A 290 17.43 -4.87 14.39
N ARG A 291 16.54 -5.44 13.55
CA ARG A 291 16.85 -5.69 12.14
C ARG A 291 17.21 -4.41 11.39
N LYS A 292 18.24 -4.54 10.56
CA LYS A 292 18.66 -3.48 9.64
C LYS A 292 18.50 -3.92 8.20
N VAL A 293 18.12 -2.95 7.35
CA VAL A 293 18.18 -3.07 5.91
C VAL A 293 19.14 -2.02 5.38
N LYS A 294 20.18 -2.44 4.68
CA LYS A 294 21.21 -1.53 4.17
C LYS A 294 21.77 -0.56 5.22
N GLY A 295 21.92 -1.03 6.47
CA GLY A 295 22.44 -0.25 7.57
C GLY A 295 21.42 0.58 8.36
N VAL A 296 20.19 0.76 7.85
CA VAL A 296 19.10 1.51 8.49
C VAL A 296 18.21 0.58 9.29
N TYR A 297 17.85 0.97 10.52
CA TYR A 297 16.96 0.17 11.38
C TYR A 297 15.53 0.19 10.87
N LEU A 298 14.88 -0.98 10.80
CA LEU A 298 13.47 -1.10 10.44
C LEU A 298 12.53 -0.64 11.56
N CYS A 299 12.83 -1.04 12.78
CA CYS A 299 11.92 -0.94 13.91
C CYS A 299 12.40 0.00 15.01
N LYS A 300 13.66 0.44 14.93
CA LYS A 300 14.24 1.39 15.88
C LYS A 300 14.24 2.77 15.25
N ASP A 301 13.47 3.64 15.84
CA ASP A 301 13.43 5.04 15.43
C ASP A 301 14.66 5.79 15.92
N ARG A 302 14.97 6.92 15.28
CA ARG A 302 15.98 7.88 15.73
C ARG A 302 15.53 8.56 17.03
N ASP A 303 16.47 9.11 17.77
CA ASP A 303 16.18 9.79 19.02
C ASP A 303 15.16 10.93 18.81
N GLY A 304 14.18 10.98 19.71
CA GLY A 304 13.09 11.96 19.68
C GLY A 304 11.92 11.62 18.74
N VAL A 305 12.02 10.56 17.94
CA VAL A 305 10.93 10.14 17.04
C VAL A 305 9.88 9.34 17.80
N ASP A 306 8.64 9.83 17.77
CA ASP A 306 7.47 9.11 18.25
C ASP A 306 6.65 8.58 17.05
N ARG A 307 6.91 7.35 16.64
CA ARG A 307 6.24 6.69 15.51
C ARG A 307 4.72 6.69 15.63
N LYS A 308 4.18 6.50 16.83
CA LYS A 308 2.72 6.50 17.06
C LYS A 308 2.11 7.89 16.82
N LYS A 309 2.81 8.94 17.24
CA LYS A 309 2.39 10.33 16.99
C LYS A 309 2.42 10.63 15.50
N ILE A 310 3.48 10.21 14.81
CA ILE A 310 3.62 10.36 13.35
C ILE A 310 2.52 9.58 12.62
N HIS A 311 2.22 8.33 12.99
CA HIS A 311 1.11 7.57 12.42
C HIS A 311 -0.22 8.31 12.58
N LYS A 312 -0.49 8.91 13.75
CA LYS A 312 -1.70 9.70 13.97
C LYS A 312 -1.76 10.94 13.07
N GLU A 313 -0.63 11.62 12.87
CA GLU A 313 -0.51 12.76 11.96
C GLU A 313 -0.79 12.34 10.51
N ILE A 314 -0.14 11.27 10.04
CA ILE A 314 -0.36 10.68 8.71
C ILE A 314 -1.84 10.34 8.50
N LEU A 315 -2.51 9.70 9.47
CA LEU A 315 -3.93 9.39 9.38
C LEU A 315 -4.79 10.65 9.26
N GLY A 316 -4.42 11.74 9.93
CA GLY A 316 -5.09 13.03 9.77
C GLY A 316 -5.04 13.53 8.33
N HIS A 317 -3.87 13.46 7.69
CA HIS A 317 -3.69 13.83 6.28
C HIS A 317 -4.44 12.86 5.33
N VAL A 318 -4.36 11.56 5.57
CA VAL A 318 -5.05 10.53 4.79
C VAL A 318 -6.55 10.74 4.80
N PHE A 319 -7.18 10.85 5.98
CA PHE A 319 -8.63 11.01 6.07
C PHE A 319 -9.10 12.36 5.54
N SER A 320 -8.32 13.44 5.76
CA SER A 320 -8.61 14.75 5.17
C SER A 320 -8.57 14.70 3.63
N PHE A 321 -7.60 13.98 3.05
CA PHE A 321 -7.50 13.79 1.61
C PHE A 321 -8.68 12.97 1.06
N ILE A 322 -9.03 11.85 1.70
CA ILE A 322 -10.17 11.01 1.33
C ILE A 322 -11.45 11.85 1.34
N TYR A 323 -11.70 12.60 2.40
CA TYR A 323 -12.89 13.46 2.54
C TYR A 323 -12.96 14.56 1.48
N ARG A 324 -11.86 15.31 1.29
CA ARG A 324 -11.82 16.42 0.32
C ARG A 324 -12.05 15.99 -1.13
N ASN A 325 -11.64 14.77 -1.46
CA ASN A 325 -11.84 14.22 -2.81
C ASN A 325 -13.13 13.39 -2.94
N GLY A 326 -13.99 13.39 -1.91
CA GLY A 326 -15.27 12.66 -1.95
C GLY A 326 -15.14 11.14 -2.03
N LEU A 327 -13.96 10.60 -1.73
CA LEU A 327 -13.67 9.16 -1.80
C LEU A 327 -14.35 8.36 -0.69
N ASP A 328 -14.92 9.05 0.30
CA ASP A 328 -15.71 8.49 1.40
C ASP A 328 -17.20 8.43 1.11
N LYS A 329 -17.69 9.01 0.02
CA LYS A 329 -19.10 9.00 -0.34
C LYS A 329 -19.48 7.63 -0.91
N THR A 330 -20.62 7.12 -0.48
CA THR A 330 -21.30 6.02 -1.18
C THR A 330 -22.12 6.64 -2.28
N ASP A 331 -22.01 6.14 -3.50
CA ASP A 331 -23.00 6.43 -4.51
C ASP A 331 -24.35 5.96 -3.96
N THR A 332 -25.23 6.91 -3.70
CA THR A 332 -26.61 6.68 -3.24
C THR A 332 -27.46 6.11 -4.36
#